data_d8d224658cedd9a29da6a20a98f55470
#
_entry.id   d8d224658cedd9a29da6a20a98f55470
#
_cell.length_a   1.000
_cell.length_b   1.000
_cell.length_c   1.000
_cell.angle_alpha   90.00
_cell.angle_beta   90.00
_cell.angle_gamma   90.00
#
_symmetry.space_group_name_H-M   'P 1'
#
loop_
_entity.id
_entity.type
_entity.pdbx_description
1 polymer ?
#
loop_
_entity_poly.entity_id
_entity_poly.type
_entity_poly.pdbx_seq_one_letter_code
_entity_poly.pdbx_strand_id
1 'polypeptide(L)'
;VDYAIVMAYDEHYAGSEAGSVASLPFVREAVSDTIDMVPSKQVIVGIPFFTRIWSISGQTTTSRAVGMQAAIDELNADGKTAPWNEDAGQYVSSYDKNGVTKKTWFEEDKSIEEKLKVISEYDTAGVAAWKLGLEKASVWNVISRYIN
;
A
#
# COMPACT_ATOMS: atom_id res chain seq x y z
N VAL A 1 -9.19 21.13 -15.62
CA VAL A 1 -9.26 19.65 -15.68
C VAL A 1 -10.54 19.18 -15.04
N ASP A 2 -11.06 18.03 -15.47
CA ASP A 2 -12.31 17.49 -14.93
C ASP A 2 -12.06 16.66 -13.67
N TYR A 3 -10.91 15.98 -13.62
CA TYR A 3 -10.48 15.16 -12.48
C TYR A 3 -9.01 15.37 -12.17
N ALA A 4 -8.67 15.26 -10.90
CA ALA A 4 -7.31 15.18 -10.39
C ALA A 4 -7.09 13.82 -9.75
N ILE A 5 -6.01 13.12 -10.10
CA ILE A 5 -5.64 11.85 -9.49
C ILE A 5 -4.51 12.11 -8.50
N VAL A 6 -4.77 11.89 -7.20
CA VAL A 6 -3.72 11.87 -6.19
C VAL A 6 -3.12 10.48 -6.12
N MET A 7 -1.82 10.37 -6.31
CA MET A 7 -1.07 9.11 -6.21
C MET A 7 -0.71 8.86 -4.75
N ALA A 8 -1.62 8.25 -3.97
CA ALA A 8 -1.44 8.00 -2.54
C ALA A 8 -0.60 6.73 -2.30
N TYR A 9 0.61 6.71 -2.86
CA TYR A 9 1.62 5.66 -2.71
C TYR A 9 3.02 6.23 -2.85
N ASP A 10 4.04 5.37 -2.75
CA ASP A 10 5.46 5.75 -2.69
C ASP A 10 5.79 6.64 -1.47
N GLU A 11 5.10 6.42 -0.34
CA GLU A 11 5.49 6.98 0.97
C GLU A 11 6.95 6.65 1.27
N HIS A 12 7.34 5.39 1.06
CA HIS A 12 8.71 4.94 1.01
C HIS A 12 9.00 4.30 -0.34
N TYR A 13 10.17 4.58 -0.90
CA TYR A 13 10.54 4.25 -2.27
C TYR A 13 12.00 3.77 -2.36
N ALA A 14 12.43 3.31 -3.51
CA ALA A 14 13.83 2.88 -3.71
C ALA A 14 14.79 4.03 -3.43
N GLY A 15 15.66 3.85 -2.44
CA GLY A 15 16.60 4.88 -1.98
C GLY A 15 16.16 5.62 -0.72
N SER A 16 14.92 5.44 -0.25
CA SER A 16 14.48 5.91 1.06
C SER A 16 14.86 4.93 2.18
N GLU A 17 14.58 5.29 3.41
CA GLU A 17 14.55 4.33 4.52
C GLU A 17 13.43 3.30 4.32
N ALA A 18 13.54 2.15 4.99
CA ALA A 18 12.54 1.09 4.90
C ALA A 18 11.22 1.51 5.56
N GLY A 19 10.12 1.27 4.85
CA GLY A 19 8.79 1.59 5.34
C GLY A 19 7.69 1.12 4.40
N SER A 20 6.45 1.46 4.76
CA SER A 20 5.27 1.18 3.94
C SER A 20 5.29 1.97 2.62
N VAL A 21 4.75 1.40 1.58
CA VAL A 21 4.46 2.12 0.32
C VAL A 21 3.31 3.11 0.53
N ALA A 22 2.34 2.76 1.35
CA ALA A 22 1.17 3.59 1.64
C ALA A 22 0.52 3.16 2.96
N SER A 23 0.95 3.73 4.06
CA SER A 23 0.30 3.53 5.36
C SER A 23 -1.06 4.25 5.40
N LEU A 24 -1.95 3.86 6.34
CA LEU A 24 -3.25 4.54 6.50
C LEU A 24 -3.11 6.04 6.80
N PRO A 25 -2.22 6.47 7.72
CA PRO A 25 -2.01 7.90 7.95
C PRO A 25 -1.58 8.66 6.69
N PHE A 26 -0.67 8.06 5.91
CA PHE A 26 -0.21 8.66 4.65
C PHE A 26 -1.35 8.81 3.63
N VAL A 27 -2.17 7.79 3.44
CA VAL A 27 -3.32 7.86 2.53
C VAL A 27 -4.31 8.92 3.00
N ARG A 28 -4.60 8.99 4.29
CA ARG A 28 -5.50 9.98 4.87
C ARG A 28 -5.00 11.41 4.63
N GLU A 29 -3.73 11.67 4.89
CA GLU A 29 -3.10 12.97 4.66
C GLU A 29 -3.12 13.35 3.19
N ALA A 30 -2.74 12.43 2.29
CA ALA A 30 -2.75 12.67 0.85
C ALA A 30 -4.15 13.05 0.33
N VAL A 31 -5.20 12.39 0.81
CA VAL A 31 -6.58 12.73 0.43
C VAL A 31 -7.00 14.08 1.02
N SER A 32 -6.77 14.27 2.32
CA SER A 32 -7.12 15.50 3.04
C SER A 32 -6.49 16.73 2.39
N ASP A 33 -5.19 16.70 2.14
CA ASP A 33 -4.46 17.82 1.53
C ASP A 33 -4.95 18.11 0.10
N THR A 34 -5.31 17.05 -0.63
CA THR A 34 -5.80 17.22 -2.01
C THR A 34 -7.18 17.88 -2.04
N ILE A 35 -8.11 17.48 -1.16
CA ILE A 35 -9.46 18.07 -1.14
C ILE A 35 -9.49 19.49 -0.61
N ASP A 36 -8.45 19.94 0.10
CA ASP A 36 -8.29 21.35 0.47
C ASP A 36 -8.03 22.24 -0.75
N MET A 37 -7.53 21.67 -1.84
CA MET A 37 -7.19 22.38 -3.06
C MET A 37 -8.12 22.09 -4.24
N VAL A 38 -8.75 20.91 -4.25
CA VAL A 38 -9.60 20.42 -5.34
C VAL A 38 -10.92 19.90 -4.78
N PRO A 39 -12.07 20.26 -5.35
CA PRO A 39 -13.35 19.72 -4.90
C PRO A 39 -13.34 18.19 -4.83
N SER A 40 -13.79 17.62 -3.72
CA SER A 40 -13.71 16.17 -3.47
C SER A 40 -14.28 15.33 -4.62
N LYS A 41 -15.36 15.79 -5.23
CA LYS A 41 -16.00 15.13 -6.40
C LYS A 41 -15.17 15.14 -7.68
N GLN A 42 -14.05 15.84 -7.69
CA GLN A 42 -13.07 15.82 -8.79
C GLN A 42 -11.80 15.05 -8.44
N VAL A 43 -11.70 14.52 -7.21
CA VAL A 43 -10.52 13.77 -6.75
C VAL A 43 -10.72 12.28 -6.95
N ILE A 44 -9.77 11.65 -7.65
CA ILE A 44 -9.62 10.19 -7.74
C ILE A 44 -8.40 9.81 -6.92
N VAL A 45 -8.53 8.86 -6.02
CA VAL A 45 -7.42 8.42 -5.16
C VAL A 45 -6.74 7.19 -5.74
N GLY A 46 -5.48 7.34 -6.12
CA GLY A 46 -4.64 6.23 -6.57
C GLY A 46 -4.12 5.43 -5.39
N ILE A 47 -4.36 4.12 -5.38
CA ILE A 47 -3.89 3.18 -4.36
C ILE A 47 -2.88 2.19 -4.95
N PRO A 48 -1.92 1.66 -4.14
CA PRO A 48 -0.94 0.72 -4.65
C PRO A 48 -1.47 -0.71 -4.72
N PHE A 49 -1.14 -1.40 -5.81
CA PHE A 49 -1.31 -2.85 -5.94
C PHE A 49 0.02 -3.59 -5.77
N PHE A 50 1.07 -2.89 -5.40
CA PHE A 50 2.38 -3.46 -5.19
C PHE A 50 2.84 -3.32 -3.74
N THR A 51 3.77 -4.16 -3.36
CA THR A 51 4.45 -4.20 -2.07
C THR A 51 5.95 -4.01 -2.30
N ARG A 52 6.67 -3.40 -1.36
CA ARG A 52 8.13 -3.38 -1.35
C ARG A 52 8.66 -4.38 -0.34
N ILE A 53 9.58 -5.22 -0.78
CA ILE A 53 10.38 -6.07 0.08
C ILE A 53 11.71 -5.39 0.31
N TRP A 54 11.99 -5.08 1.56
CA TRP A 54 13.20 -4.40 2.00
C TRP A 54 14.25 -5.39 2.47
N SER A 55 15.50 -5.12 2.13
CA SER A 55 16.66 -5.86 2.59
C SER A 55 17.65 -4.90 3.23
N ILE A 56 17.93 -5.11 4.52
CA ILE A 56 18.81 -4.25 5.32
C ILE A 56 20.02 -5.06 5.76
N SER A 57 21.21 -4.63 5.33
CA SER A 57 22.48 -5.24 5.68
C SER A 57 23.45 -4.15 6.15
N GLY A 58 23.68 -4.08 7.46
CA GLY A 58 24.46 -3.00 8.06
C GLY A 58 23.79 -1.65 7.79
N GLN A 59 24.51 -0.74 7.12
CA GLN A 59 24.00 0.58 6.74
C GLN A 59 23.39 0.62 5.33
N THR A 60 23.37 -0.52 4.63
CA THR A 60 22.84 -0.59 3.28
C THR A 60 21.40 -1.08 3.30
N THR A 61 20.51 -0.27 2.74
CA THR A 61 19.08 -0.59 2.56
C THR A 61 18.75 -0.63 1.08
N THR A 62 18.23 -1.76 0.63
CA THR A 62 17.74 -1.94 -0.73
C THR A 62 16.30 -2.42 -0.72
N SER A 63 15.58 -2.23 -1.82
CA SER A 63 14.22 -2.73 -1.94
C SER A 63 13.87 -3.11 -3.37
N ARG A 64 12.85 -3.92 -3.50
CA ARG A 64 12.24 -4.24 -4.80
C ARG A 64 10.72 -4.22 -4.68
N ALA A 65 10.06 -3.70 -5.70
CA ALA A 65 8.62 -3.74 -5.81
C ALA A 65 8.17 -5.08 -6.39
N VAL A 66 7.15 -5.69 -5.78
CA VAL A 66 6.58 -6.96 -6.21
C VAL A 66 5.05 -6.92 -6.11
N GLY A 67 4.36 -7.80 -6.81
CA GLY A 67 2.92 -7.95 -6.69
C GLY A 67 2.49 -8.50 -5.33
N MET A 68 1.22 -8.36 -5.01
CA MET A 68 0.64 -8.80 -3.72
C MET A 68 0.90 -10.28 -3.45
N GLN A 69 0.57 -11.17 -4.40
CA GLN A 69 0.74 -12.60 -4.20
C GLN A 69 2.22 -12.99 -4.11
N ALA A 70 3.08 -12.38 -4.91
CA ALA A 70 4.52 -12.67 -4.88
C ALA A 70 5.15 -12.35 -3.52
N ALA A 71 4.73 -11.25 -2.87
CA ALA A 71 5.19 -10.91 -1.53
C ALA A 71 4.75 -11.96 -0.49
N ILE A 72 3.51 -12.41 -0.57
CA ILE A 72 2.95 -13.44 0.33
C ILE A 72 3.65 -14.79 0.11
N ASP A 73 3.87 -15.17 -1.15
CA ASP A 73 4.55 -16.42 -1.50
C ASP A 73 5.98 -16.45 -0.96
N GLU A 74 6.70 -15.34 -1.03
CA GLU A 74 8.05 -15.23 -0.49
C GLU A 74 8.06 -15.35 1.04
N LEU A 75 7.14 -14.69 1.74
CA LEU A 75 6.99 -14.84 3.19
C LEU A 75 6.73 -16.29 3.59
N ASN A 76 5.82 -16.96 2.88
CA ASN A 76 5.49 -18.35 3.12
C ASN A 76 6.66 -19.31 2.83
N ALA A 77 7.40 -19.04 1.76
CA ALA A 77 8.60 -19.82 1.41
C ALA A 77 9.69 -19.70 2.47
N ASP A 78 9.81 -18.55 3.10
CA ASP A 78 10.71 -18.32 4.23
C ASP A 78 10.18 -18.88 5.57
N GLY A 79 8.97 -19.44 5.59
CA GLY A 79 8.32 -19.99 6.79
C GLY A 79 8.02 -18.94 7.86
N LYS A 80 7.75 -17.72 7.45
CA LYS A 80 7.53 -16.58 8.35
C LYS A 80 6.07 -16.13 8.33
N THR A 81 5.72 -15.31 9.31
CA THR A 81 4.39 -14.70 9.46
C THR A 81 4.51 -13.19 9.56
N ALA A 82 3.42 -12.49 9.27
CA ALA A 82 3.33 -11.05 9.39
C ALA A 82 2.14 -10.71 10.30
N PRO A 83 2.35 -10.19 11.52
CA PRO A 83 1.26 -9.70 12.36
C PRO A 83 0.65 -8.44 11.77
N TRP A 84 -0.64 -8.21 12.09
CA TRP A 84 -1.33 -6.99 11.72
C TRP A 84 -0.82 -5.80 12.54
N ASN A 85 -0.53 -4.70 11.86
CA ASN A 85 -0.17 -3.43 12.47
C ASN A 85 -1.31 -2.43 12.25
N GLU A 86 -2.00 -2.07 13.32
CA GLU A 86 -3.16 -1.17 13.27
C GLU A 86 -2.80 0.24 12.78
N ASP A 87 -1.65 0.76 13.19
CA ASP A 87 -1.24 2.12 12.81
C ASP A 87 -0.96 2.22 11.31
N ALA A 88 -0.30 1.23 10.74
CA ALA A 88 -0.05 1.19 9.29
C ALA A 88 -1.27 0.73 8.49
N GLY A 89 -2.20 -0.02 9.11
CA GLY A 89 -3.30 -0.68 8.41
C GLY A 89 -2.82 -1.79 7.47
N GLN A 90 -1.78 -2.53 7.88
CA GLN A 90 -1.12 -3.53 7.06
C GLN A 90 -0.58 -4.69 7.92
N TYR A 91 -0.45 -5.87 7.33
CA TYR A 91 0.41 -6.91 7.88
C TYR A 91 1.87 -6.50 7.67
N VAL A 92 2.69 -6.68 8.71
CA VAL A 92 4.10 -6.28 8.68
C VAL A 92 4.98 -7.44 9.12
N SER A 93 5.94 -7.82 8.29
CA SER A 93 6.96 -8.80 8.66
C SER A 93 8.32 -8.14 8.87
N SER A 94 9.10 -8.68 9.82
CA SER A 94 10.48 -8.30 10.03
C SER A 94 11.23 -9.52 10.57
N TYR A 95 12.22 -9.99 9.84
CA TYR A 95 13.02 -11.17 10.24
C TYR A 95 14.38 -11.16 9.58
N ASP A 96 15.33 -11.89 10.20
CA ASP A 96 16.65 -12.06 9.66
C ASP A 96 16.75 -13.34 8.81
N LYS A 97 17.40 -13.21 7.67
CA LYS A 97 17.72 -14.31 6.78
C LYS A 97 19.14 -14.13 6.23
N ASN A 98 20.03 -15.08 6.55
CA ASN A 98 21.44 -15.06 6.10
C ASN A 98 22.17 -13.73 6.42
N GLY A 99 21.95 -13.16 7.61
CA GLY A 99 22.57 -11.91 8.04
C GLY A 99 21.95 -10.63 7.46
N VAL A 100 20.85 -10.76 6.72
CA VAL A 100 20.10 -9.64 6.16
C VAL A 100 18.74 -9.56 6.85
N THR A 101 18.37 -8.37 7.32
CA THR A 101 17.03 -8.14 7.84
C THR A 101 16.07 -7.86 6.69
N LYS A 102 15.04 -8.70 6.56
CA LYS A 102 13.94 -8.51 5.60
C LYS A 102 12.75 -7.88 6.30
N LYS A 103 12.24 -6.78 5.74
CA LYS A 103 11.02 -6.10 6.22
C LYS A 103 10.06 -5.90 5.08
N THR A 104 8.76 -6.09 5.36
CA THR A 104 7.71 -5.93 4.36
C THR A 104 6.44 -5.45 5.02
N TRP A 105 5.83 -4.41 4.45
CA TRP A 105 4.48 -3.95 4.72
C TRP A 105 3.61 -4.41 3.56
N PHE A 106 2.70 -5.35 3.81
CA PHE A 106 1.97 -6.04 2.75
C PHE A 106 0.76 -5.23 2.28
N GLU A 107 0.64 -5.09 0.96
CA GLU A 107 -0.63 -4.77 0.33
C GLU A 107 -1.36 -6.07 -0.02
N GLU A 108 -2.60 -6.19 0.43
CA GLU A 108 -3.47 -7.34 0.20
C GLU A 108 -4.94 -6.94 0.48
N ASP A 109 -5.85 -7.88 0.52
CA ASP A 109 -7.29 -7.60 0.62
C ASP A 109 -7.66 -6.70 1.80
N LYS A 110 -7.13 -6.99 3.00
CA LYS A 110 -7.46 -6.23 4.22
C LYS A 110 -6.86 -4.83 4.20
N SER A 111 -5.60 -4.68 3.76
CA SER A 111 -4.97 -3.35 3.68
C SER A 111 -5.65 -2.45 2.66
N ILE A 112 -6.06 -3.01 1.53
CA ILE A 112 -6.85 -2.29 0.53
C ILE A 112 -8.22 -1.91 1.09
N GLU A 113 -8.89 -2.80 1.82
CA GLU A 113 -10.17 -2.49 2.46
C GLU A 113 -10.05 -1.33 3.44
N GLU A 114 -9.02 -1.32 4.30
CA GLU A 114 -8.80 -0.22 5.24
C GLU A 114 -8.55 1.11 4.52
N LYS A 115 -7.79 1.11 3.43
CA LYS A 115 -7.61 2.29 2.58
C LYS A 115 -8.93 2.77 1.97
N LEU A 116 -9.75 1.87 1.45
CA LEU A 116 -11.05 2.21 0.88
C LEU A 116 -12.02 2.80 1.92
N LYS A 117 -12.00 2.30 3.17
CA LYS A 117 -12.76 2.88 4.28
C LYS A 117 -12.34 4.34 4.52
N VAL A 118 -11.04 4.60 4.60
CA VAL A 118 -10.51 5.97 4.77
C VAL A 118 -10.94 6.86 3.61
N ILE A 119 -10.78 6.42 2.37
CA ILE A 119 -11.13 7.19 1.18
C ILE A 119 -12.64 7.49 1.15
N SER A 120 -13.47 6.54 1.58
CA SER A 120 -14.94 6.70 1.62
C SER A 120 -15.41 7.81 2.58
N GLU A 121 -14.61 8.17 3.58
CA GLU A 121 -14.93 9.27 4.50
C GLU A 121 -14.92 10.64 3.81
N TYR A 122 -14.25 10.78 2.67
CA TYR A 122 -14.02 12.05 1.97
C TYR A 122 -14.94 12.31 0.76
N ASP A 123 -15.79 11.36 0.42
CA ASP A 123 -16.76 11.48 -0.70
C ASP A 123 -16.10 11.89 -2.03
N THR A 124 -14.98 11.23 -2.37
CA THR A 124 -14.22 11.48 -3.60
C THR A 124 -14.91 10.91 -4.85
N ALA A 125 -14.41 11.25 -6.03
CA ALA A 125 -14.97 10.78 -7.30
C ALA A 125 -14.75 9.27 -7.53
N GLY A 126 -13.71 8.69 -6.92
CA GLY A 126 -13.41 7.27 -7.08
C GLY A 126 -11.98 6.91 -6.72
N VAL A 127 -11.60 5.70 -7.09
CA VAL A 127 -10.25 5.17 -6.87
C VAL A 127 -9.61 4.75 -8.19
N ALA A 128 -8.31 4.84 -8.25
CA ALA A 128 -7.47 4.26 -9.30
C ALA A 128 -6.43 3.34 -8.66
N ALA A 129 -5.83 2.46 -9.41
CA ALA A 129 -4.85 1.53 -8.87
C ALA A 129 -3.58 1.49 -9.70
N TRP A 130 -2.43 1.46 -9.05
CA TRP A 130 -1.15 1.26 -9.68
C TRP A 130 -0.51 -0.04 -9.17
N LYS A 131 -0.31 -1.02 -10.04
CA LYS A 131 -0.86 -1.10 -11.40
C LYS A 131 -1.48 -2.48 -11.62
N LEU A 132 -2.31 -2.58 -12.63
CA LEU A 132 -2.90 -3.86 -13.05
C LEU A 132 -1.84 -4.93 -13.30
N GLY A 133 -2.14 -6.16 -12.89
CA GLY A 133 -1.24 -7.31 -12.97
C GLY A 133 -0.40 -7.55 -11.70
N LEU A 134 -0.49 -6.67 -10.69
CA LEU A 134 0.20 -6.83 -9.41
C LEU A 134 -0.76 -7.20 -8.27
N GLU A 135 -2.07 -7.07 -8.49
CA GLU A 135 -3.10 -7.38 -7.52
C GLU A 135 -3.35 -8.87 -7.37
N LYS A 136 -3.87 -9.25 -6.21
CA LYS A 136 -4.58 -10.52 -6.04
C LYS A 136 -5.97 -10.40 -6.66
N ALA A 137 -6.44 -11.47 -7.30
CA ALA A 137 -7.79 -11.48 -7.91
C ALA A 137 -8.90 -11.16 -6.89
N SER A 138 -8.72 -11.56 -5.61
CA SER A 138 -9.67 -11.31 -4.53
C SER A 138 -9.87 -9.82 -4.21
N VAL A 139 -8.89 -8.98 -4.49
CA VAL A 139 -8.95 -7.52 -4.25
C VAL A 139 -10.11 -6.86 -5.01
N TRP A 140 -10.47 -7.36 -6.17
CA TRP A 140 -11.61 -6.84 -6.94
C TRP A 140 -12.95 -7.02 -6.23
N ASN A 141 -13.10 -8.12 -5.46
CA ASN A 141 -14.28 -8.33 -4.63
C ASN A 141 -14.33 -7.33 -3.46
N VAL A 142 -13.16 -6.93 -2.94
CA VAL A 142 -13.07 -5.90 -1.92
C VAL A 142 -13.48 -4.54 -2.49
N ILE A 143 -12.84 -4.14 -3.58
CA ILE A 143 -13.09 -2.84 -4.23
C ILE A 143 -14.56 -2.69 -4.62
N SER A 144 -15.17 -3.74 -5.17
CA SER A 144 -16.58 -3.70 -5.62
C SER A 144 -17.59 -3.38 -4.52
N ARG A 145 -17.23 -3.57 -3.25
CA ARG A 145 -18.11 -3.20 -2.11
C ARG A 145 -18.10 -1.69 -1.80
N TYR A 146 -17.14 -0.94 -2.32
CA TYR A 146 -16.93 0.48 -2.03
C TYR A 146 -17.19 1.40 -3.23
N ILE A 147 -17.37 0.84 -4.41
CA ILE A 147 -17.71 1.58 -5.64
C ILE A 147 -19.11 1.21 -6.09
N ASN A 148 -19.89 2.23 -6.46
CA ASN A 148 -21.22 2.05 -7.02
C ASN A 148 -21.20 2.19 -8.54
#